data_c3c0977a81c2c314f04edb4afc1aec1e
#
_entry.id   c3c0977a81c2c314f04edb4afc1aec1e
#
_cell.length_a   1.000
_cell.length_b   1.000
_cell.length_c   1.000
_cell.angle_alpha   90.00
_cell.angle_beta   90.00
_cell.angle_gamma   90.00
#
_symmetry.space_group_name_H-M   'P 1'
#
loop_
_entity.id
_entity.type
_entity.pdbx_description
1 polymer ?
#
loop_
_entity_poly.entity_id
_entity_poly.type
_entity_poly.pdbx_seq_one_letter_code
_entity_poly.pdbx_strand_id
1 'polypeptide(L)'
;MQLKQLELEGGGTLTVYLRDSCERMPKAIDRPLVLVVPGGGYTHVSAREGDPVALQFAAAGYHAAVLDYAICEQAKDGLPLRQLAQAIGLVRQHAAGWHLSLIHI
;
A
#
# COMPACT_ATOMS: atom_id res chain seq x y z
N MET A 1 10.33 10.21 5.30
CA MET A 1 9.38 9.15 4.87
C MET A 1 10.05 7.80 4.90
N GLN A 2 9.39 6.81 5.42
CA GLN A 2 9.90 5.44 5.46
C GLN A 2 9.20 4.60 4.40
N LEU A 3 9.97 3.77 3.69
CA LEU A 3 9.44 2.80 2.73
C LEU A 3 9.61 1.40 3.31
N LYS A 4 8.54 0.62 3.27
CA LYS A 4 8.56 -0.77 3.70
C LYS A 4 7.98 -1.65 2.60
N GLN A 5 8.59 -2.80 2.37
CA GLN A 5 8.07 -3.79 1.44
C GLN A 5 7.72 -5.05 2.20
N LEU A 6 6.52 -5.53 1.96
CA LEU A 6 6.01 -6.78 2.54
C LEU A 6 5.69 -7.74 1.41
N GLU A 7 6.13 -8.98 1.55
CA GLU A 7 5.83 -10.01 0.56
C GLU A 7 4.46 -10.60 0.80
N LEU A 8 3.77 -10.92 -0.29
CA LEU A 8 2.44 -11.51 -0.30
C LEU A 8 2.50 -12.95 -0.75
N GLU A 9 1.51 -13.74 -0.32
CA GLU A 9 1.35 -15.11 -0.76
C GLU A 9 1.23 -15.17 -2.28
N GLY A 10 1.95 -16.10 -2.89
CA GLY A 10 1.87 -16.36 -4.33
C GLY A 10 2.65 -15.39 -5.23
N GLY A 11 3.52 -14.56 -4.66
CA GLY A 11 4.42 -13.73 -5.45
C GLY A 11 3.87 -12.35 -5.79
N GLY A 12 3.68 -11.53 -4.85
CA GLY A 12 3.37 -10.11 -5.00
C GLY A 12 4.01 -9.35 -3.87
N THR A 13 3.97 -8.04 -3.91
CA THR A 13 4.52 -7.20 -2.85
C THR A 13 3.59 -6.07 -2.49
N LEU A 14 3.64 -5.67 -1.24
CA LEU A 14 2.98 -4.45 -0.76
C LEU A 14 4.08 -3.47 -0.38
N THR A 15 4.16 -2.35 -1.10
CA THR A 15 5.09 -1.27 -0.79
C THR A 15 4.35 -0.21 -0.02
N VAL A 16 4.82 0.09 1.18
CA VAL A 16 4.17 1.04 2.09
C VAL A 16 5.03 2.28 2.24
N TYR A 17 4.41 3.44 2.03
CA TYR A 17 5.01 4.76 2.15
C TYR A 17 4.47 5.40 3.43
N LEU A 18 5.30 5.46 4.46
CA LEU A 18 4.91 6.01 5.75
C LEU A 18 5.46 7.42 5.93
N ARG A 19 4.60 8.34 6.27
CA ARG A 19 4.99 9.72 6.57
C ARG A 19 5.55 9.80 7.99
N ASP A 20 6.70 10.42 8.12
CA ASP A 20 7.30 10.67 9.43
C ASP A 20 6.66 11.89 10.08
N SER A 21 6.69 11.94 11.41
CA SER A 21 6.43 13.15 12.15
C SER A 21 7.65 14.07 12.03
N CYS A 22 7.45 15.36 11.80
CA CYS A 22 8.56 16.31 11.75
C CYS A 22 8.85 16.88 13.13
N GLU A 23 10.03 17.52 13.31
CA GLU A 23 10.46 18.11 14.59
C GLU A 23 9.47 19.15 15.12
N ARG A 24 8.75 19.83 14.22
CA ARG A 24 7.74 20.83 14.60
C ARG A 24 6.42 20.19 15.03
N MET A 25 6.31 18.87 14.89
CA MET A 25 5.14 18.10 15.28
C MET A 25 5.62 16.98 16.20
N PRO A 26 5.86 17.31 17.50
CA PRO A 26 6.53 16.38 18.42
C PRO A 26 5.70 15.14 18.76
N LYS A 27 4.40 15.14 18.42
CA LYS A 27 3.55 13.97 18.58
C LYS A 27 3.32 13.31 17.25
N ALA A 28 3.40 11.98 17.22
CA ALA A 28 3.01 11.22 16.05
C ALA A 28 1.54 11.48 15.74
N ILE A 29 1.25 11.78 14.48
CA ILE A 29 -0.12 12.05 14.02
C ILE A 29 -0.63 10.82 13.29
N ASP A 30 -1.80 10.34 13.69
CA ASP A 30 -2.48 9.29 12.97
C ASP A 30 -2.99 9.86 11.64
N ARG A 31 -2.70 9.16 10.56
CA ARG A 31 -3.07 9.58 9.20
C ARG A 31 -3.82 8.45 8.50
N PRO A 32 -4.77 8.79 7.61
CA PRO A 32 -5.36 7.77 6.75
C PRO A 32 -4.30 7.18 5.82
N LEU A 33 -4.47 5.91 5.46
CA LEU A 33 -3.65 5.26 4.44
C LEU A 33 -4.49 5.06 3.19
N VAL A 34 -3.94 5.42 2.04
CA VAL A 34 -4.55 5.15 0.74
C VAL A 34 -3.85 3.95 0.12
N LEU A 35 -4.59 2.88 -0.11
CA LEU A 35 -4.09 1.68 -0.77
C LEU A 35 -4.37 1.80 -2.26
N VAL A 36 -3.30 1.89 -3.04
CA VAL A 36 -3.36 2.03 -4.49
C VAL A 36 -3.28 0.64 -5.12
N VAL A 37 -4.25 0.30 -5.95
CA VAL A 37 -4.31 -0.97 -6.68
C VAL A 37 -4.19 -0.65 -8.17
N PRO A 38 -2.96 -0.70 -8.74
CA PRO A 38 -2.77 -0.33 -10.14
C PRO A 38 -3.46 -1.29 -11.10
N GLY A 39 -3.89 -0.78 -12.25
CA GLY A 39 -4.47 -1.58 -13.31
C GLY A 39 -3.42 -2.24 -14.19
N GLY A 40 -3.85 -2.96 -15.20
CA GLY A 40 -2.97 -3.61 -16.18
C GLY A 40 -3.58 -4.88 -16.80
N GLY A 41 -4.86 -5.15 -16.54
CA GLY A 41 -5.57 -6.30 -17.13
C GLY A 41 -4.99 -7.66 -16.72
N TYR A 42 -4.34 -7.75 -15.57
CA TYR A 42 -3.65 -8.95 -15.07
C TYR A 42 -2.49 -9.43 -15.95
N THR A 43 -2.07 -8.66 -16.94
CA THR A 43 -0.88 -8.96 -17.74
C THR A 43 0.36 -8.20 -17.25
N HIS A 44 0.14 -7.10 -16.57
CA HIS A 44 1.18 -6.29 -15.95
C HIS A 44 0.55 -5.41 -14.86
N VAL A 45 1.39 -4.79 -14.05
CA VAL A 45 0.95 -3.76 -13.10
C VAL A 45 1.47 -2.42 -13.62
N SER A 46 0.56 -1.46 -13.82
CA SER A 46 0.92 -0.18 -14.42
C SER A 46 1.76 0.65 -13.47
N ALA A 47 3.01 0.93 -13.84
CA ALA A 47 3.90 1.78 -13.07
C ALA A 47 3.39 3.22 -12.93
N ARG A 48 2.59 3.70 -13.89
CA ARG A 48 2.00 5.03 -13.84
C ARG A 48 0.95 5.17 -12.76
N GLU A 49 0.27 4.08 -12.43
CA GLU A 49 -0.82 4.04 -11.46
C GLU A 49 -0.35 3.64 -10.07
N GLY A 50 0.92 3.23 -9.92
CA GLY A 50 1.50 2.80 -8.65
C GLY A 50 2.22 3.93 -7.92
N ASP A 51 3.55 3.93 -7.99
CA ASP A 51 4.40 4.85 -7.24
C ASP A 51 4.03 6.34 -7.43
N PRO A 52 3.81 6.86 -8.66
CA PRO A 52 3.45 8.27 -8.81
C PRO A 52 2.15 8.66 -8.12
N VAL A 53 1.15 7.79 -8.14
CA VAL A 53 -0.13 8.05 -7.45
C VAL A 53 0.07 8.01 -5.94
N ALA A 54 0.80 7.03 -5.44
CA ALA A 54 1.12 6.92 -4.01
C ALA A 54 1.86 8.16 -3.51
N LEU A 55 2.82 8.67 -4.27
CA LEU A 55 3.58 9.86 -3.91
C LEU A 55 2.70 11.11 -3.87
N GLN A 56 1.70 11.22 -4.72
CA GLN A 56 0.75 12.34 -4.67
C GLN A 56 -0.05 12.33 -3.37
N PHE A 57 -0.54 11.17 -2.95
CA PHE A 57 -1.25 11.04 -1.68
C PHE A 57 -0.31 11.29 -0.49
N ALA A 58 0.92 10.80 -0.56
CA ALA A 58 1.91 11.06 0.48
C ALA A 58 2.20 12.56 0.61
N ALA A 59 2.32 13.27 -0.53
CA ALA A 59 2.53 14.71 -0.54
C ALA A 59 1.34 15.47 0.07
N ALA A 60 0.13 14.93 -0.05
CA ALA A 60 -1.08 15.51 0.52
C ALA A 60 -1.24 15.21 2.03
N GLY A 61 -0.33 14.46 2.63
CA GLY A 61 -0.34 14.18 4.06
C GLY A 61 -0.89 12.81 4.46
N TYR A 62 -1.16 11.93 3.49
CA TYR A 62 -1.61 10.56 3.76
C TYR A 62 -0.43 9.62 3.85
N HIS A 63 -0.61 8.50 4.56
CA HIS A 63 0.20 7.33 4.29
C HIS A 63 -0.31 6.71 3.00
N ALA A 64 0.55 6.02 2.29
CA ALA A 64 0.15 5.36 1.04
C ALA A 64 0.75 3.96 0.97
N ALA A 65 0.13 3.10 0.19
CA ALA A 65 0.66 1.77 -0.11
C ALA A 65 0.29 1.41 -1.54
N VAL A 66 1.16 0.67 -2.21
CA VAL A 66 0.93 0.16 -3.57
C VAL A 66 0.91 -1.36 -3.51
N LEU A 67 -0.16 -1.94 -4.00
CA LEU A 67 -0.29 -3.39 -4.12
C LEU A 67 0.24 -3.82 -5.48
N ASP A 68 1.34 -4.55 -5.47
CA ASP A 68 1.93 -5.15 -6.65
C ASP A 68 1.47 -6.62 -6.68
N TYR A 69 0.31 -6.85 -7.27
CA TYR A 69 -0.37 -8.15 -7.22
C TYR A 69 0.14 -9.10 -8.29
N ALA A 70 -0.20 -10.38 -8.15
CA ALA A 70 0.18 -11.42 -9.11
C ALA A 70 -0.44 -11.15 -10.50
N ILE A 71 0.34 -11.40 -11.54
CA ILE A 71 -0.04 -11.17 -12.93
C ILE A 71 0.12 -12.44 -13.75
N CYS A 72 -0.44 -12.46 -14.97
CA CYS A 72 -0.35 -13.54 -15.93
C CYS A 72 -0.85 -14.87 -15.32
N GLU A 73 -0.06 -15.92 -15.45
CA GLU A 73 -0.45 -17.25 -14.96
C GLU A 73 -0.60 -17.29 -13.42
N GLN A 74 0.13 -16.46 -12.71
CA GLN A 74 0.05 -16.40 -11.27
C GLN A 74 -1.25 -15.75 -10.79
N ALA A 75 -1.96 -15.04 -11.68
CA ALA A 75 -3.22 -14.38 -11.36
C ALA A 75 -4.44 -15.33 -11.34
N LYS A 76 -4.21 -16.64 -11.38
CA LYS A 76 -5.27 -17.64 -11.42
C LYS A 76 -5.92 -17.84 -10.04
N ASP A 77 -7.12 -18.42 -10.05
CA ASP A 77 -7.85 -18.86 -8.86
C ASP A 77 -8.14 -17.75 -7.85
N GLY A 78 -8.31 -16.52 -8.36
CA GLY A 78 -8.63 -15.38 -7.50
C GLY A 78 -7.48 -14.92 -6.64
N LEU A 79 -6.22 -15.25 -6.97
CA LEU A 79 -5.06 -14.89 -6.18
C LEU A 79 -4.92 -13.37 -6.00
N PRO A 80 -5.09 -12.52 -7.05
CA PRO A 80 -5.00 -11.07 -6.82
C PRO A 80 -5.99 -10.55 -5.78
N LEU A 81 -7.20 -11.09 -5.75
CA LEU A 81 -8.20 -10.70 -4.76
C LEU A 81 -7.79 -11.16 -3.35
N ARG A 82 -7.25 -12.37 -3.23
CA ARG A 82 -6.72 -12.85 -1.95
C ARG A 82 -5.53 -12.03 -1.48
N GLN A 83 -4.67 -11.60 -2.41
CA GLN A 83 -3.54 -10.73 -2.09
C GLN A 83 -4.01 -9.36 -1.61
N LEU A 84 -5.06 -8.80 -2.22
CA LEU A 84 -5.67 -7.55 -1.74
C LEU A 84 -6.19 -7.72 -0.32
N ALA A 85 -6.90 -8.81 -0.04
CA ALA A 85 -7.38 -9.10 1.30
C ALA A 85 -6.24 -9.25 2.31
N GLN A 86 -5.17 -9.93 1.91
CA GLN A 86 -3.96 -10.08 2.73
C GLN A 86 -3.32 -8.73 3.01
N ALA A 87 -3.20 -7.87 2.00
CA ALA A 87 -2.62 -6.54 2.13
C ALA A 87 -3.42 -5.69 3.13
N ILE A 88 -4.75 -5.70 3.03
CA ILE A 88 -5.62 -4.99 3.98
C ILE A 88 -5.41 -5.52 5.40
N GLY A 89 -5.32 -6.83 5.57
CA GLY A 89 -5.07 -7.45 6.86
C GLY A 89 -3.72 -7.05 7.45
N LEU A 90 -2.67 -7.03 6.64
CA LEU A 90 -1.34 -6.62 7.07
C LEU A 90 -1.31 -5.16 7.50
N VAL A 91 -1.96 -4.28 6.73
CA VAL A 91 -2.04 -2.86 7.05
C VAL A 91 -2.80 -2.66 8.37
N ARG A 92 -3.91 -3.36 8.57
CA ARG A 92 -4.67 -3.29 9.82
C ARG A 92 -3.87 -3.80 11.01
N GLN A 93 -3.09 -4.86 10.81
CA GLN A 93 -2.22 -5.43 11.84
C GLN A 93 -1.18 -4.41 12.33
N HIS A 94 -0.66 -3.58 11.43
CA HIS A 94 0.36 -2.59 11.72
C HIS A 94 -0.20 -1.20 12.02
N ALA A 95 -1.53 -1.03 12.05
CA ALA A 95 -2.16 0.29 12.12
C ALA A 95 -1.67 1.12 13.31
N ALA A 96 -1.58 0.54 14.50
CA ALA A 96 -1.12 1.27 15.68
C ALA A 96 0.36 1.68 15.56
N GLY A 97 1.22 0.76 15.11
CA GLY A 97 2.65 1.03 14.96
C GLY A 97 2.97 2.00 13.84
N TRP A 98 2.12 2.07 12.83
CA TRP A 98 2.30 2.97 11.68
C TRP A 98 1.49 4.27 11.79
N HIS A 99 0.73 4.45 12.87
CA HIS A 99 -0.12 5.63 13.10
C HIS A 99 -1.15 5.82 12.00
N LEU A 100 -1.91 4.75 11.72
CA LEU A 100 -3.00 4.77 10.74
C LEU A 100 -4.33 5.05 11.43
N SER A 101 -5.11 5.97 10.87
CA SER A 101 -6.45 6.25 11.36
C SER A 101 -7.54 5.53 10.56
N LEU A 102 -7.40 5.52 9.22
CA LEU A 102 -8.34 4.89 8.30
C LEU A 102 -7.58 4.28 7.13
N ILE A 103 -8.22 3.33 6.45
CA ILE A 103 -7.69 2.73 5.20
C ILE A 103 -8.68 3.04 4.08
N HIS A 104 -8.20 3.64 3.00
CA HIS A 104 -8.94 3.86 1.76
C HIS A 104 -8.31 3.04 0.64
N ILE A 105 -9.14 2.48 -0.21
CA ILE A 105 -8.70 1.66 -1.33
C ILE A 105 -8.93 2.39 -2.64
#